data_d46f0168f96a3730f1d3c7d85b17c1f7
#
_entry.id   d46f0168f96a3730f1d3c7d85b17c1f7
#
_cell.length_a   1.000
_cell.length_b   1.000
_cell.length_c   1.000
_cell.angle_alpha   90.00
_cell.angle_beta   90.00
_cell.angle_gamma   90.00
#
_symmetry.space_group_name_H-M   'P 1'
#
loop_
_entity.id
_entity.type
_entity.pdbx_description
1 polymer ?
#
loop_
_entity_poly.entity_id
_entity_poly.type
_entity_poly.pdbx_seq_one_letter_code
_entity_poly.pdbx_strand_id
1 'polypeptide(L)'
;MGLIDFAKSVGRKLGIGDDDDKKPQAGGTTQAAPAGTPTAQQVQDAKDRRRAAALVKLVNDMGLKVNDLGVRADGDKVTLTGTVASQADREKIVLLVGNTEGTGSVDDQLKVEKPEPEGQYYEVKSGDSLSKIAKQFYGNANKYPVIFEANKPMLKDPDEIYPGQKLRIPPQASA
;
A
#
# COMPACT_ATOMS: atom_id res chain seq x y z
N MET A 1 -3.84 0.07 16.61
CA MET A 1 -2.60 0.68 16.12
C MET A 1 -1.55 -0.40 16.05
N GLY A 2 -1.03 -0.70 14.90
CA GLY A 2 -0.06 -1.77 14.73
C GLY A 2 0.91 -1.50 13.59
N LEU A 3 2.16 -1.89 13.79
CA LEU A 3 3.15 -1.97 12.73
C LEU A 3 2.88 -3.24 11.92
N ILE A 4 2.68 -3.08 10.62
CA ILE A 4 2.42 -4.19 9.69
C ILE A 4 3.59 -4.26 8.72
N ASP A 5 4.25 -5.42 8.67
CA ASP A 5 5.39 -5.66 7.78
C ASP A 5 4.94 -6.12 6.39
N PHE A 6 5.63 -5.67 5.36
CA PHE A 6 5.33 -5.95 3.95
C PHE A 6 6.58 -6.37 3.18
N ALA A 7 6.38 -7.13 2.10
CA ALA A 7 7.45 -7.50 1.18
C ALA A 7 7.73 -6.35 0.20
N LYS A 8 8.89 -5.71 0.33
CA LYS A 8 9.30 -4.49 -0.41
C LYS A 8 9.20 -4.57 -1.94
N SER A 9 9.24 -5.76 -2.51
CA SER A 9 9.33 -5.96 -3.96
C SER A 9 7.98 -6.23 -4.65
N VAL A 10 6.89 -6.29 -3.90
CA VAL A 10 5.58 -6.67 -4.44
C VAL A 10 4.98 -5.56 -5.30
N GLY A 11 5.15 -4.30 -4.91
CA GLY A 11 4.58 -3.15 -5.61
C GLY A 11 4.96 -3.08 -7.10
N ARG A 12 6.19 -3.46 -7.44
CA ARG A 12 6.65 -3.53 -8.85
C ARG A 12 5.81 -4.50 -9.68
N LYS A 13 5.43 -5.65 -9.13
CA LYS A 13 4.63 -6.67 -9.82
C LYS A 13 3.17 -6.25 -9.96
N LEU A 14 2.67 -5.46 -9.01
CA LEU A 14 1.31 -4.92 -9.02
C LEU A 14 1.17 -3.65 -9.87
N GLY A 15 2.27 -3.11 -10.38
CA GLY A 15 2.28 -1.81 -11.06
C GLY A 15 1.94 -0.65 -10.12
N ILE A 16 2.19 -0.83 -8.82
CA ILE A 16 1.99 0.16 -7.77
C ILE A 16 3.38 0.62 -7.31
N GLY A 17 3.88 1.69 -7.90
CA GLY A 17 5.18 2.24 -7.56
C GLY A 17 5.48 3.49 -8.39
N ASP A 18 6.49 4.22 -7.99
CA ASP A 18 6.95 5.39 -8.72
C ASP A 18 7.76 4.96 -9.96
N ASP A 19 7.31 5.38 -11.15
CA ASP A 19 8.03 5.24 -12.43
C ASP A 19 9.21 6.22 -12.57
N ASP A 20 9.83 6.64 -11.48
CA ASP A 20 10.89 7.66 -11.47
C ASP A 20 12.32 7.14 -11.74
N ASP A 21 12.47 5.98 -12.40
CA ASP A 21 13.76 5.54 -12.95
C ASP A 21 14.03 6.08 -14.37
N LYS A 22 13.43 7.20 -14.78
CA LYS A 22 13.89 7.94 -15.96
C LYS A 22 15.10 8.79 -15.59
N LYS A 23 16.27 8.22 -15.86
CA LYS A 23 17.58 8.89 -15.94
C LYS A 23 17.45 10.26 -16.61
N PRO A 24 17.82 11.37 -15.96
CA PRO A 24 17.84 12.66 -16.63
C PRO A 24 18.96 12.67 -17.67
N GLN A 25 18.58 12.86 -18.91
CA GLN A 25 19.50 13.14 -20.00
C GLN A 25 20.07 14.55 -19.79
N ALA A 26 21.39 14.63 -19.71
CA ALA A 26 22.13 15.88 -19.60
C ALA A 26 21.95 16.72 -20.88
N GLY A 27 21.61 17.98 -20.68
CA GLY A 27 21.62 18.96 -21.76
C GLY A 27 21.23 20.35 -21.27
N GLY A 28 22.20 21.23 -21.10
CA GLY A 28 21.94 22.67 -20.96
C GLY A 28 22.67 23.36 -19.81
N THR A 29 23.85 23.85 -20.09
CA THR A 29 24.63 24.84 -19.32
C THR A 29 23.84 26.07 -18.94
N THR A 30 23.76 26.35 -17.63
CA THR A 30 23.77 27.74 -17.11
C THR A 30 24.38 27.75 -15.70
N GLN A 31 25.42 28.54 -15.52
CA GLN A 31 26.11 28.79 -14.28
C GLN A 31 25.18 29.40 -13.25
N ALA A 32 25.04 28.77 -12.11
CA ALA A 32 24.61 29.41 -10.86
C ALA A 32 25.49 28.90 -9.73
N ALA A 33 25.82 29.81 -8.80
CA ALA A 33 26.79 29.71 -7.73
C ALA A 33 26.77 28.40 -6.90
N PRO A 34 27.83 28.06 -6.15
CA PRO A 34 27.97 26.77 -5.49
C PRO A 34 27.00 26.66 -4.32
N ALA A 35 25.82 26.14 -4.59
CA ALA A 35 25.01 25.53 -3.56
C ALA A 35 25.76 24.25 -3.14
N GLY A 36 26.17 24.17 -1.87
CA GLY A 36 26.89 23.03 -1.35
C GLY A 36 26.22 21.73 -1.72
N THR A 37 26.98 20.73 -2.08
CA THR A 37 26.49 19.38 -2.41
C THR A 37 25.56 18.93 -1.28
N PRO A 38 24.29 18.53 -1.58
CA PRO A 38 23.36 18.14 -0.54
C PRO A 38 23.92 16.95 0.24
N THR A 39 23.79 16.97 1.55
CA THR A 39 24.21 15.86 2.40
C THR A 39 23.37 14.62 2.10
N ALA A 40 23.91 13.43 2.40
CA ALA A 40 23.17 12.17 2.24
C ALA A 40 21.80 12.21 2.95
N GLN A 41 21.71 12.86 4.11
CA GLN A 41 20.47 13.05 4.86
C GLN A 41 19.47 13.93 4.09
N GLN A 42 19.91 15.05 3.52
CA GLN A 42 19.05 15.95 2.73
C GLN A 42 18.50 15.25 1.47
N VAL A 43 19.32 14.41 0.85
CA VAL A 43 18.87 13.59 -0.29
C VAL A 43 17.82 12.57 0.14
N GLN A 44 18.03 11.90 1.28
CA GLN A 44 17.06 10.93 1.82
C GLN A 44 15.74 11.63 2.19
N ASP A 45 15.79 12.73 2.91
CA ASP A 45 14.61 13.51 3.29
C ASP A 45 13.79 13.98 2.07
N ALA A 46 14.48 14.34 0.98
CA ALA A 46 13.82 14.71 -0.26
C ALA A 46 13.13 13.53 -0.95
N LYS A 47 13.76 12.35 -0.94
CA LYS A 47 13.14 11.10 -1.45
C LYS A 47 11.92 10.72 -0.63
N ASP A 48 12.01 10.77 0.69
CA ASP A 48 10.92 10.42 1.59
C ASP A 48 9.72 11.35 1.43
N ARG A 49 9.96 12.66 1.23
CA ARG A 49 8.89 13.63 0.94
C ARG A 49 8.20 13.35 -0.39
N ARG A 50 8.96 13.06 -1.46
CA ARG A 50 8.40 12.71 -2.78
C ARG A 50 7.57 11.45 -2.69
N ARG A 51 8.08 10.43 -2.02
CA ARG A 51 7.38 9.18 -1.80
C ARG A 51 6.09 9.38 -1.01
N ALA A 52 6.11 10.14 0.07
CA ALA A 52 4.91 10.46 0.84
C ALA A 52 3.85 11.15 -0.03
N ALA A 53 4.24 12.11 -0.87
CA ALA A 53 3.34 12.78 -1.80
C ALA A 53 2.75 11.84 -2.86
N ALA A 54 3.56 10.93 -3.40
CA ALA A 54 3.11 9.91 -4.35
C ALA A 54 2.11 8.94 -3.70
N LEU A 55 2.32 8.52 -2.46
CA LEU A 55 1.39 7.68 -1.71
C LEU A 55 0.05 8.37 -1.43
N VAL A 56 0.07 9.67 -1.09
CA VAL A 56 -1.17 10.47 -0.94
C VAL A 56 -1.93 10.50 -2.27
N LYS A 57 -1.23 10.76 -3.36
CA LYS A 57 -1.83 10.76 -4.70
C LYS A 57 -2.43 9.40 -5.03
N LEU A 58 -1.70 8.30 -4.78
CA LEU A 58 -2.14 6.94 -5.02
C LEU A 58 -3.45 6.62 -4.27
N VAL A 59 -3.54 6.96 -2.99
CA VAL A 59 -4.75 6.73 -2.17
C VAL A 59 -5.94 7.49 -2.77
N ASN A 60 -5.73 8.75 -3.19
CA ASN A 60 -6.78 9.58 -3.79
C ASN A 60 -7.21 9.05 -5.16
N ASP A 61 -6.26 8.66 -6.02
CA ASP A 61 -6.52 8.14 -7.38
C ASP A 61 -7.32 6.82 -7.32
N MET A 62 -7.14 6.04 -6.26
CA MET A 62 -7.90 4.82 -6.01
C MET A 62 -9.31 5.06 -5.43
N GLY A 63 -9.69 6.33 -5.22
CA GLY A 63 -11.00 6.69 -4.73
C GLY A 63 -11.25 6.38 -3.25
N LEU A 64 -10.19 6.11 -2.49
CA LEU A 64 -10.24 5.87 -1.05
C LEU A 64 -10.30 7.22 -0.31
N LYS A 65 -11.40 7.46 0.40
CA LYS A 65 -11.63 8.73 1.09
C LYS A 65 -11.05 8.69 2.51
N VAL A 66 -10.16 9.62 2.79
CA VAL A 66 -9.58 9.84 4.12
C VAL A 66 -9.70 11.32 4.46
N ASN A 67 -10.29 11.61 5.60
CA ASN A 67 -10.29 12.96 6.15
C ASN A 67 -8.93 13.23 6.82
N ASP A 68 -8.31 14.35 6.49
CA ASP A 68 -7.01 14.77 7.03
C ASP A 68 -5.90 13.72 6.85
N LEU A 69 -5.82 13.14 5.63
CA LEU A 69 -4.79 12.14 5.32
C LEU A 69 -3.39 12.71 5.48
N GLY A 70 -2.65 12.20 6.45
CA GLY A 70 -1.22 12.41 6.63
C GLY A 70 -0.43 11.15 6.27
N VAL A 71 0.56 11.30 5.40
CA VAL A 71 1.50 10.25 5.04
C VAL A 71 2.91 10.74 5.33
N ARG A 72 3.67 9.98 6.09
CA ARG A 72 5.09 10.23 6.35
C ARG A 72 5.89 9.00 5.96
N ALA A 73 6.85 9.18 5.10
CA ALA A 73 7.83 8.15 4.77
C ALA A 73 9.13 8.42 5.53
N ASP A 74 9.77 7.36 5.98
CA ASP A 74 11.08 7.35 6.64
C ASP A 74 11.79 6.06 6.20
N GLY A 75 12.60 6.15 5.15
CA GLY A 75 13.16 4.99 4.48
C GLY A 75 12.07 4.07 3.95
N ASP A 76 11.99 2.85 4.46
CA ASP A 76 10.99 1.84 4.08
C ASP A 76 9.76 1.78 5.02
N LYS A 77 9.76 2.57 6.08
CA LYS A 77 8.63 2.73 6.99
C LYS A 77 7.70 3.85 6.52
N VAL A 78 6.41 3.59 6.49
CA VAL A 78 5.38 4.59 6.19
C VAL A 78 4.41 4.69 7.36
N THR A 79 4.19 5.91 7.84
CA THR A 79 3.19 6.20 8.87
C THR A 79 1.97 6.83 8.21
N LEU A 80 0.79 6.29 8.51
CA LEU A 80 -0.51 6.78 8.03
C LEU A 80 -1.31 7.37 9.18
N THR A 81 -1.82 8.58 8.99
CA THR A 81 -2.72 9.26 9.91
C THR A 81 -3.94 9.79 9.18
N GLY A 82 -5.02 10.03 9.87
CA GLY A 82 -6.27 10.55 9.30
C GLY A 82 -7.48 9.80 9.84
N THR A 83 -8.65 10.10 9.29
CA THR A 83 -9.92 9.47 9.68
C THR A 83 -10.62 8.90 8.46
N VAL A 84 -11.06 7.66 8.55
CA VAL A 84 -11.77 6.92 7.50
C VAL A 84 -13.18 6.54 7.97
N ALA A 85 -14.10 6.38 7.03
CA ALA A 85 -15.50 6.09 7.34
C ALA A 85 -15.71 4.68 7.89
N SER A 86 -14.96 3.69 7.38
CA SER A 86 -15.13 2.27 7.73
C SER A 86 -13.81 1.57 8.01
N GLN A 87 -13.88 0.46 8.75
CA GLN A 87 -12.76 -0.42 9.00
C GLN A 87 -12.23 -1.03 7.68
N ALA A 88 -13.12 -1.34 6.74
CA ALA A 88 -12.74 -1.86 5.44
C ALA A 88 -11.88 -0.85 4.64
N ASP A 89 -12.20 0.44 4.68
CA ASP A 89 -11.41 1.49 4.01
C ASP A 89 -10.03 1.63 4.64
N ARG A 90 -9.95 1.62 5.98
CA ARG A 90 -8.69 1.61 6.73
C ARG A 90 -7.77 0.50 6.26
N GLU A 91 -8.28 -0.73 6.26
CA GLU A 91 -7.52 -1.92 5.88
C GLU A 91 -7.09 -1.90 4.42
N LYS A 92 -7.95 -1.40 3.50
CA LYS A 92 -7.61 -1.22 2.08
C LYS A 92 -6.48 -0.22 1.88
N ILE A 93 -6.50 0.91 2.59
CA ILE A 93 -5.46 1.94 2.50
C ILE A 93 -4.13 1.39 3.00
N VAL A 94 -4.13 0.71 4.14
CA VAL A 94 -2.93 0.10 4.71
C VAL A 94 -2.32 -0.92 3.75
N LEU A 95 -3.15 -1.75 3.12
CA LEU A 95 -2.69 -2.74 2.14
C LEU A 95 -2.19 -2.09 0.85
N LEU A 96 -2.88 -1.09 0.35
CA LEU A 96 -2.48 -0.36 -0.85
C LEU A 96 -1.09 0.26 -0.67
N VAL A 97 -0.88 0.98 0.44
CA VAL A 97 0.39 1.60 0.78
C VAL A 97 1.47 0.55 1.07
N GLY A 98 1.12 -0.48 1.82
CA GLY A 98 2.05 -1.54 2.23
C GLY A 98 2.53 -2.40 1.06
N ASN A 99 1.69 -2.66 0.07
CA ASN A 99 2.07 -3.39 -1.14
C ASN A 99 2.75 -2.50 -2.19
N THR A 100 2.92 -1.19 -1.93
CA THR A 100 3.68 -0.29 -2.82
C THR A 100 5.18 -0.61 -2.76
N GLU A 101 5.86 -0.52 -3.89
CA GLU A 101 7.30 -0.77 -3.98
C GLU A 101 8.10 0.06 -2.97
N GLY A 102 9.06 -0.59 -2.33
CA GLY A 102 9.93 0.03 -1.33
C GLY A 102 9.31 0.20 0.05
N THR A 103 8.04 -0.13 0.29
CA THR A 103 7.45 -0.17 1.62
C THR A 103 7.80 -1.48 2.30
N GLY A 104 8.50 -1.41 3.42
CA GLY A 104 8.82 -2.56 4.27
C GLY A 104 7.88 -2.69 5.45
N SER A 105 7.36 -1.56 5.95
CA SER A 105 6.40 -1.55 7.05
C SER A 105 5.46 -0.35 7.00
N VAL A 106 4.25 -0.54 7.50
CA VAL A 106 3.24 0.52 7.65
C VAL A 106 2.87 0.63 9.13
N ASP A 107 3.01 1.84 9.66
CA ASP A 107 2.55 2.22 10.98
C ASP A 107 1.16 2.85 10.82
N ASP A 108 0.14 2.06 11.11
CA ASP A 108 -1.25 2.43 10.93
C ASP A 108 -1.79 3.17 12.16
N GLN A 109 -1.96 4.47 12.01
CA GLN A 109 -2.55 5.37 13.00
C GLN A 109 -3.88 5.98 12.50
N LEU A 110 -4.52 5.37 11.49
CA LEU A 110 -5.81 5.79 11.00
C LEU A 110 -6.91 5.55 12.04
N LYS A 111 -7.80 6.52 12.16
CA LYS A 111 -9.01 6.42 13.00
C LYS A 111 -10.20 6.00 12.14
N VAL A 112 -11.09 5.22 12.70
CA VAL A 112 -12.30 4.73 12.02
C VAL A 112 -13.52 5.36 12.69
N GLU A 113 -14.41 5.96 11.89
CA GLU A 113 -15.66 6.56 12.40
C GLU A 113 -16.64 5.48 12.85
N LYS A 114 -16.75 4.39 12.07
CA LYS A 114 -17.62 3.26 12.37
C LYS A 114 -16.78 2.01 12.62
N PRO A 115 -16.53 1.63 13.87
CA PRO A 115 -15.85 0.38 14.19
C PRO A 115 -16.62 -0.82 13.67
N GLU A 116 -15.96 -1.67 12.90
CA GLU A 116 -16.47 -2.92 12.37
C GLU A 116 -15.47 -4.04 12.70
N PRO A 117 -15.87 -5.31 12.62
CA PRO A 117 -14.94 -6.42 12.79
C PRO A 117 -13.75 -6.30 11.84
N GLU A 118 -12.56 -6.42 12.39
CA GLU A 118 -11.32 -6.37 11.61
C GLU A 118 -11.21 -7.57 10.68
N GLY A 119 -10.78 -7.34 9.42
CA GLY A 119 -10.37 -8.40 8.52
C GLY A 119 -9.02 -8.97 8.94
N GLN A 120 -8.76 -10.18 8.48
CA GLN A 120 -7.44 -10.79 8.64
C GLN A 120 -6.55 -10.42 7.45
N TYR A 121 -5.25 -10.29 7.69
CA TYR A 121 -4.27 -10.14 6.62
C TYR A 121 -3.64 -11.50 6.31
N TYR A 122 -3.58 -11.83 5.04
CA TYR A 122 -2.95 -13.05 4.54
C TYR A 122 -1.84 -12.69 3.55
N GLU A 123 -0.66 -13.24 3.76
CA GLU A 123 0.44 -13.11 2.82
C GLU A 123 0.40 -14.25 1.80
N VAL A 124 0.28 -13.89 0.52
CA VAL A 124 0.23 -14.83 -0.59
C VAL A 124 1.53 -15.62 -0.68
N LYS A 125 1.43 -16.92 -0.79
CA LYS A 125 2.54 -17.84 -0.97
C LYS A 125 2.65 -18.30 -2.42
N SER A 126 3.80 -18.84 -2.77
CA SER A 126 3.99 -19.42 -4.11
C SER A 126 2.99 -20.56 -4.36
N GLY A 127 2.28 -20.49 -5.49
CA GLY A 127 1.26 -21.46 -5.86
C GLY A 127 -0.13 -21.23 -5.26
N ASP A 128 -0.35 -20.11 -4.56
CA ASP A 128 -1.67 -19.72 -4.08
C ASP A 128 -2.55 -19.17 -5.21
N SER A 129 -3.85 -19.28 -5.00
CA SER A 129 -4.89 -18.61 -5.78
C SER A 129 -5.99 -18.13 -4.83
N LEU A 130 -6.77 -17.13 -5.24
CA LEU A 130 -7.88 -16.64 -4.40
C LEU A 130 -8.87 -17.76 -4.03
N SER A 131 -9.08 -18.72 -4.91
CA SER A 131 -9.92 -19.89 -4.63
C SER A 131 -9.36 -20.80 -3.55
N LYS A 132 -8.03 -21.03 -3.56
CA LYS A 132 -7.36 -21.82 -2.49
C LYS A 132 -7.43 -21.09 -1.16
N ILE A 133 -7.18 -19.78 -1.17
CA ILE A 133 -7.27 -18.94 0.01
C ILE A 133 -8.72 -18.91 0.55
N ALA A 134 -9.72 -18.76 -0.32
CA ALA A 134 -11.13 -18.82 0.06
C ALA A 134 -11.51 -20.18 0.67
N LYS A 135 -11.00 -21.27 0.11
CA LYS A 135 -11.20 -22.61 0.68
C LYS A 135 -10.59 -22.72 2.08
N GLN A 136 -9.40 -22.17 2.28
CA GLN A 136 -8.71 -22.19 3.58
C GLN A 136 -9.44 -21.39 4.66
N PHE A 137 -9.90 -20.19 4.35
CA PHE A 137 -10.52 -19.27 5.32
C PHE A 137 -12.04 -19.44 5.46
N TYR A 138 -12.71 -19.83 4.38
CA TYR A 138 -14.17 -19.91 4.34
C TYR A 138 -14.69 -21.34 4.13
N GLY A 139 -13.80 -22.33 3.98
CA GLY A 139 -14.19 -23.70 3.68
C GLY A 139 -14.75 -23.91 2.26
N ASN A 140 -14.83 -22.87 1.44
CA ASN A 140 -15.44 -22.91 0.12
C ASN A 140 -14.65 -22.08 -0.89
N ALA A 141 -14.11 -22.74 -1.93
CA ALA A 141 -13.31 -22.10 -2.97
C ALA A 141 -14.14 -21.09 -3.80
N ASN A 142 -15.45 -21.32 -3.96
CA ASN A 142 -16.33 -20.43 -4.71
C ASN A 142 -16.58 -19.07 -4.02
N LYS A 143 -16.15 -18.90 -2.77
CA LYS A 143 -16.19 -17.62 -2.06
C LYS A 143 -15.01 -16.69 -2.38
N TYR A 144 -14.15 -17.04 -3.34
CA TYR A 144 -13.04 -16.17 -3.75
C TYR A 144 -13.47 -14.75 -4.20
N PRO A 145 -14.67 -14.52 -4.78
CA PRO A 145 -15.09 -13.16 -5.13
C PRO A 145 -15.20 -12.24 -3.92
N VAL A 146 -15.51 -12.77 -2.73
CA VAL A 146 -15.56 -12.00 -1.48
C VAL A 146 -14.17 -11.42 -1.15
N ILE A 147 -13.13 -12.24 -1.31
CA ILE A 147 -11.74 -11.80 -1.11
C ILE A 147 -11.35 -10.79 -2.21
N PHE A 148 -11.68 -11.07 -3.46
CA PHE A 148 -11.39 -10.18 -4.57
C PHE A 148 -11.99 -8.78 -4.37
N GLU A 149 -13.30 -8.70 -4.09
CA GLU A 149 -13.99 -7.42 -3.86
C GLU A 149 -13.41 -6.66 -2.64
N ALA A 150 -13.04 -7.39 -1.58
CA ALA A 150 -12.44 -6.79 -0.39
C ALA A 150 -11.05 -6.18 -0.64
N ASN A 151 -10.38 -6.59 -1.72
CA ASN A 151 -9.05 -6.10 -2.10
C ASN A 151 -9.07 -5.14 -3.29
N LYS A 152 -10.24 -4.78 -3.79
CA LYS A 152 -10.36 -3.68 -4.74
C LYS A 152 -10.14 -2.33 -4.04
N PRO A 153 -9.55 -1.35 -4.70
CA PRO A 153 -9.09 -1.32 -6.10
C PRO A 153 -7.67 -1.84 -6.32
N MET A 154 -6.98 -2.34 -5.28
CA MET A 154 -5.62 -2.86 -5.40
C MET A 154 -5.54 -4.06 -6.36
N LEU A 155 -6.48 -5.01 -6.25
CA LEU A 155 -6.64 -6.10 -7.21
C LEU A 155 -7.54 -5.68 -8.36
N LYS A 156 -7.03 -5.79 -9.57
CA LYS A 156 -7.77 -5.56 -10.82
C LYS A 156 -8.32 -6.85 -11.41
N ASP A 157 -7.60 -7.96 -11.21
CA ASP A 157 -7.94 -9.29 -11.67
C ASP A 157 -7.77 -10.31 -10.55
N PRO A 158 -8.67 -11.31 -10.39
CA PRO A 158 -8.55 -12.33 -9.35
C PRO A 158 -7.35 -13.26 -9.53
N ASP A 159 -6.80 -13.34 -10.74
CA ASP A 159 -5.63 -14.18 -11.03
C ASP A 159 -4.31 -13.41 -10.87
N GLU A 160 -4.36 -12.09 -10.72
CA GLU A 160 -3.19 -11.23 -10.51
C GLU A 160 -2.83 -11.11 -9.02
N ILE A 161 -2.44 -12.23 -8.41
CA ILE A 161 -1.85 -12.24 -7.07
C ILE A 161 -0.42 -12.77 -7.12
N TYR A 162 0.44 -12.22 -6.26
CA TYR A 162 1.88 -12.52 -6.28
C TYR A 162 2.37 -12.95 -4.91
N PRO A 163 3.32 -13.87 -4.81
CA PRO A 163 3.95 -14.25 -3.54
C PRO A 163 4.53 -13.03 -2.82
N GLY A 164 4.27 -12.93 -1.51
CA GLY A 164 4.65 -11.80 -0.66
C GLY A 164 3.63 -10.66 -0.61
N GLN A 165 2.64 -10.65 -1.48
CA GLN A 165 1.54 -9.70 -1.45
C GLN A 165 0.64 -9.98 -0.25
N LYS A 166 0.25 -8.93 0.49
CA LYS A 166 -0.73 -9.06 1.56
C LYS A 166 -2.13 -8.74 1.03
N LEU A 167 -3.07 -9.60 1.38
CA LEU A 167 -4.49 -9.47 1.05
C LEU A 167 -5.33 -9.34 2.30
N ARG A 168 -6.42 -8.61 2.19
CA ARG A 168 -7.48 -8.56 3.19
C ARG A 168 -8.39 -9.76 3.03
N ILE A 169 -8.59 -10.48 4.11
CA ILE A 169 -9.58 -11.56 4.21
C ILE A 169 -10.70 -11.03 5.12
N PRO A 170 -11.83 -10.56 4.58
CA PRO A 170 -12.92 -10.07 5.40
C PRO A 170 -13.48 -11.17 6.28
N PRO A 171 -13.99 -10.84 7.48
CA PRO A 171 -14.67 -11.82 8.32
C PRO A 171 -15.87 -12.38 7.56
N GLN A 172 -16.18 -13.66 7.76
CA GLN A 172 -17.43 -14.20 7.23
C GLN A 172 -18.58 -13.40 7.88
N ALA A 173 -19.43 -12.81 7.03
CA ALA A 173 -20.70 -12.31 7.52
C ALA A 173 -21.40 -13.51 8.21
N SER A 174 -21.64 -13.39 9.50
CA SER A 174 -22.45 -14.38 10.22
C SER A 174 -23.79 -14.49 9.50
N ALA A 175 -24.01 -15.64 8.91
CA ALA A 175 -25.26 -15.91 8.26
C ALA A 175 -26.41 -15.93 9.30
#